data_65742ba922705c9652f73deaeb8c878f
#
_entry.id   65742ba922705c9652f73deaeb8c878f
#
_cell.length_a   1.000
_cell.length_b   1.000
_cell.length_c   1.000
_cell.angle_alpha   90.00
_cell.angle_beta   90.00
_cell.angle_gamma   90.00
#
_symmetry.space_group_name_H-M   'P 1'
#
loop_
_entity.id
_entity.type
_entity.pdbx_description
1 polymer ?
#
loop_
_entity_poly.entity_id
_entity_poly.type
_entity_poly.pdbx_seq_one_letter_code
_entity_poly.pdbx_strand_id
1 'polypeptide(L)'
;DSVHFLKLPSYDETRLNDTAIGAMGVLQEVVELGRNARDKRNVSLKMPIKNISYVVNGVDSNVLNEVETNLKDYIMSELNVWSVELIPASRENEWVKISLLPDLKKLGKKLGKNMGKVKKALVDMSHEDAKAAISAGTASVEGFEIDFTSEVLSKMNFNKEGDHWESATNASGTVVVAIDTTEDEALLSAGKARSFVSGYQKLRKSSGLQMGDPVETFYLNCEAEMDSILSTNASDIESTLKALPLPVSYANKSAAILGESEVVLAGGVTVTIQIRAPTVSLSDDHNEFVNQFMTSMSLSEVSKKDKITCEIDGNKYELVKGIDYFSSASEKVKTQKKIAWA
;
A
#
# COMPACT_ATOMS: atom_id res chain seq x y z
N ASP A 1 8.57 -24.74 -29.29
CA ASP A 1 7.61 -23.83 -29.93
C ASP A 1 7.63 -22.52 -29.19
N SER A 2 7.56 -21.41 -29.93
CA SER A 2 7.56 -20.07 -29.34
C SER A 2 6.13 -19.55 -29.21
N VAL A 3 5.85 -18.78 -28.14
CA VAL A 3 4.58 -18.09 -27.94
C VAL A 3 4.22 -17.16 -29.13
N HIS A 4 5.22 -16.72 -29.89
CA HIS A 4 5.03 -15.89 -31.09
C HIS A 4 4.34 -16.59 -32.26
N PHE A 5 4.24 -17.92 -32.23
CA PHE A 5 3.49 -18.71 -33.22
C PHE A 5 2.02 -18.95 -32.83
N LEU A 6 1.62 -18.56 -31.61
CA LEU A 6 0.24 -18.65 -31.21
C LEU A 6 -0.60 -17.62 -31.98
N LYS A 7 -1.76 -18.05 -32.48
CA LYS A 7 -2.73 -17.13 -33.05
C LYS A 7 -3.37 -16.31 -31.94
N LEU A 8 -3.68 -15.04 -32.23
CA LEU A 8 -4.50 -14.24 -31.34
C LEU A 8 -5.84 -14.95 -31.12
N PRO A 9 -6.35 -14.97 -29.88
CA PRO A 9 -7.66 -15.56 -29.63
C PRO A 9 -8.74 -14.81 -30.43
N SER A 10 -9.73 -15.55 -30.90
CA SER A 10 -10.89 -14.93 -31.54
C SER A 10 -11.70 -14.15 -30.51
N TYR A 11 -12.29 -13.05 -30.94
CA TYR A 11 -13.22 -12.28 -30.13
C TYR A 11 -14.48 -13.11 -29.83
N ASP A 12 -14.90 -13.12 -28.57
CA ASP A 12 -16.07 -13.86 -28.08
C ASP A 12 -16.99 -12.89 -27.33
N GLU A 13 -18.06 -12.46 -27.98
CA GLU A 13 -19.02 -11.51 -27.42
C GLU A 13 -19.72 -12.06 -26.17
N THR A 14 -19.85 -13.39 -26.03
CA THR A 14 -20.50 -13.99 -24.86
C THR A 14 -19.74 -13.84 -23.56
N ARG A 15 -18.46 -13.43 -23.65
CA ARG A 15 -17.58 -13.14 -22.49
C ARG A 15 -17.60 -11.68 -22.06
N LEU A 16 -18.28 -10.81 -22.80
CA LEU A 16 -18.46 -9.43 -22.37
C LEU A 16 -19.34 -9.37 -21.13
N ASN A 17 -18.85 -8.64 -20.14
CA ASN A 17 -19.57 -8.37 -18.91
C ASN A 17 -19.58 -6.85 -18.68
N ASP A 18 -20.65 -6.20 -19.12
CA ASP A 18 -20.77 -4.74 -19.02
C ASP A 18 -20.73 -4.25 -17.57
N THR A 19 -21.24 -5.04 -16.63
CA THR A 19 -21.17 -4.74 -15.20
C THR A 19 -19.71 -4.71 -14.73
N ALA A 20 -18.92 -5.72 -15.09
CA ALA A 20 -17.50 -5.76 -14.73
C ALA A 20 -16.70 -4.64 -15.41
N ILE A 21 -17.00 -4.32 -16.66
CA ILE A 21 -16.38 -3.19 -17.39
C ILE A 21 -16.69 -1.88 -16.69
N GLY A 22 -17.95 -1.65 -16.33
CA GLY A 22 -18.39 -0.48 -15.58
C GLY A 22 -17.70 -0.39 -14.20
N ALA A 23 -17.61 -1.51 -13.49
CA ALA A 23 -16.96 -1.59 -12.19
C ALA A 23 -15.45 -1.27 -12.26
N MET A 24 -14.77 -1.76 -13.30
CA MET A 24 -13.37 -1.40 -13.56
C MET A 24 -13.20 0.09 -13.85
N GLY A 25 -14.16 0.71 -14.56
CA GLY A 25 -14.17 2.16 -14.79
C GLY A 25 -14.26 2.94 -13.48
N VAL A 26 -15.17 2.55 -12.60
CA VAL A 26 -15.30 3.17 -11.26
C VAL A 26 -14.02 2.97 -10.44
N LEU A 27 -13.45 1.77 -10.42
CA LEU A 27 -12.19 1.48 -9.73
C LEU A 27 -11.07 2.40 -10.22
N GLN A 28 -10.89 2.52 -11.53
CA GLN A 28 -9.85 3.38 -12.12
C GLN A 28 -10.02 4.84 -11.69
N GLU A 29 -11.25 5.35 -11.73
CA GLU A 29 -11.56 6.72 -11.33
C GLU A 29 -11.30 6.96 -9.84
N VAL A 30 -11.75 6.03 -8.98
CA VAL A 30 -11.50 6.10 -7.52
C VAL A 30 -10.01 6.06 -7.20
N VAL A 31 -9.24 5.19 -7.87
CA VAL A 31 -7.77 5.09 -7.66
C VAL A 31 -7.07 6.37 -8.13
N GLU A 32 -7.43 6.92 -9.28
CA GLU A 32 -6.86 8.16 -9.79
C GLU A 32 -7.14 9.34 -8.84
N LEU A 33 -8.40 9.51 -8.43
CA LEU A 33 -8.79 10.57 -7.51
C LEU A 33 -8.16 10.40 -6.13
N GLY A 34 -8.04 9.17 -5.64
CA GLY A 34 -7.36 8.86 -4.38
C GLY A 34 -5.87 9.24 -4.42
N ARG A 35 -5.19 8.99 -5.54
CA ARG A 35 -3.80 9.45 -5.75
C ARG A 35 -3.72 10.97 -5.80
N ASN A 36 -4.63 11.64 -6.51
CA ASN A 36 -4.70 13.10 -6.57
C ASN A 36 -4.92 13.72 -5.18
N ALA A 37 -5.78 13.14 -4.35
CA ALA A 37 -6.00 13.60 -2.97
C ALA A 37 -4.74 13.43 -2.12
N ARG A 38 -4.01 12.30 -2.27
CA ARG A 38 -2.71 12.09 -1.59
C ARG A 38 -1.68 13.13 -2.01
N ASP A 39 -1.57 13.42 -3.30
CA ASP A 39 -0.61 14.39 -3.83
C ASP A 39 -0.86 15.80 -3.30
N LYS A 40 -2.13 16.22 -3.16
CA LYS A 40 -2.50 17.50 -2.54
C LYS A 40 -2.00 17.63 -1.10
N ARG A 41 -1.96 16.54 -0.34
CA ARG A 41 -1.45 16.49 1.05
C ARG A 41 0.03 16.09 1.14
N ASN A 42 0.70 15.84 0.01
CA ASN A 42 2.08 15.33 -0.03
C ASN A 42 2.26 14.00 0.74
N VAL A 43 1.23 13.15 0.77
CA VAL A 43 1.28 11.83 1.43
C VAL A 43 1.70 10.78 0.43
N SER A 44 2.92 10.27 0.56
CA SER A 44 3.46 9.21 -0.30
C SER A 44 2.61 7.94 -0.24
N LEU A 45 2.52 7.21 -1.37
CA LEU A 45 1.88 5.88 -1.41
C LEU A 45 2.56 4.84 -0.51
N LYS A 46 3.80 5.06 -0.07
CA LYS A 46 4.47 4.20 0.92
C LYS A 46 3.87 4.33 2.31
N MET A 47 3.29 5.49 2.62
CA MET A 47 2.62 5.76 3.89
C MET A 47 1.20 5.26 3.79
N PRO A 48 0.76 4.29 4.60
CA PRO A 48 -0.64 3.88 4.61
C PRO A 48 -1.53 5.00 5.15
N ILE A 49 -2.78 5.03 4.69
CA ILE A 49 -3.84 5.90 5.20
C ILE A 49 -4.90 5.03 5.85
N LYS A 50 -5.56 5.54 6.89
CA LYS A 50 -6.55 4.79 7.66
C LYS A 50 -7.77 4.43 6.82
N ASN A 51 -8.34 5.42 6.16
CA ASN A 51 -9.59 5.25 5.42
C ASN A 51 -9.63 6.11 4.15
N ILE A 52 -10.31 5.57 3.15
CA ILE A 52 -10.77 6.30 1.98
C ILE A 52 -12.28 6.12 1.86
N SER A 53 -12.98 7.22 1.65
CA SER A 53 -14.42 7.23 1.40
C SER A 53 -14.71 7.80 0.04
N TYR A 54 -15.66 7.23 -0.69
CA TYR A 54 -16.01 7.73 -2.01
C TYR A 54 -17.51 7.74 -2.25
N VAL A 55 -17.94 8.73 -3.02
CA VAL A 55 -19.32 8.92 -3.49
C VAL A 55 -19.31 8.80 -5.00
N VAL A 56 -20.24 8.02 -5.54
CA VAL A 56 -20.42 7.85 -6.99
C VAL A 56 -21.87 8.06 -7.36
N ASN A 57 -22.12 8.95 -8.30
CA ASN A 57 -23.45 9.24 -8.84
C ASN A 57 -23.53 8.86 -10.32
N GLY A 58 -24.74 8.47 -10.77
CA GLY A 58 -25.01 8.15 -12.16
C GLY A 58 -24.51 6.76 -12.59
N VAL A 59 -24.20 5.88 -11.65
CA VAL A 59 -23.75 4.50 -11.90
C VAL A 59 -24.80 3.51 -11.40
N ASP A 60 -25.00 2.45 -12.16
CA ASP A 60 -25.94 1.38 -11.80
C ASP A 60 -25.54 0.68 -10.49
N SER A 61 -26.54 0.30 -9.70
CA SER A 61 -26.33 -0.35 -8.40
C SER A 61 -25.61 -1.70 -8.51
N ASN A 62 -25.81 -2.44 -9.60
CA ASN A 62 -25.11 -3.71 -9.81
C ASN A 62 -23.62 -3.48 -10.06
N VAL A 63 -23.25 -2.40 -10.75
CA VAL A 63 -21.87 -1.98 -10.96
C VAL A 63 -21.22 -1.61 -9.63
N LEU A 64 -21.89 -0.83 -8.78
CA LEU A 64 -21.37 -0.48 -7.46
C LEU A 64 -21.21 -1.69 -6.54
N ASN A 65 -22.17 -2.63 -6.59
CA ASN A 65 -22.07 -3.87 -5.85
C ASN A 65 -20.89 -4.73 -6.31
N GLU A 66 -20.61 -4.76 -7.61
CA GLU A 66 -19.44 -5.45 -8.18
C GLU A 66 -18.13 -4.84 -7.65
N VAL A 67 -18.04 -3.49 -7.57
CA VAL A 67 -16.89 -2.82 -6.97
C VAL A 67 -16.69 -3.22 -5.51
N GLU A 68 -17.76 -3.18 -4.70
CA GLU A 68 -17.67 -3.49 -3.27
C GLU A 68 -17.36 -4.96 -2.99
N THR A 69 -17.83 -5.87 -3.85
CA THR A 69 -17.67 -7.31 -3.63
C THR A 69 -16.35 -7.84 -4.18
N ASN A 70 -15.94 -7.40 -5.37
CA ASN A 70 -14.85 -8.03 -6.11
C ASN A 70 -13.64 -7.12 -6.33
N LEU A 71 -13.81 -5.79 -6.24
CA LEU A 71 -12.74 -4.84 -6.58
C LEU A 71 -12.24 -4.00 -5.40
N LYS A 72 -12.87 -4.08 -4.25
CA LYS A 72 -12.51 -3.31 -3.05
C LYS A 72 -11.06 -3.51 -2.61
N ASP A 73 -10.59 -4.75 -2.61
CA ASP A 73 -9.22 -5.10 -2.22
C ASP A 73 -8.18 -4.51 -3.18
N TYR A 74 -8.53 -4.37 -4.46
CA TYR A 74 -7.67 -3.68 -5.42
C TYR A 74 -7.57 -2.18 -5.11
N ILE A 75 -8.66 -1.51 -4.77
CA ILE A 75 -8.63 -0.10 -4.34
C ILE A 75 -7.75 0.04 -3.10
N MET A 76 -7.91 -0.83 -2.09
CA MET A 76 -7.11 -0.84 -0.87
C MET A 76 -5.61 -1.01 -1.17
N SER A 77 -5.27 -1.94 -2.03
CA SER A 77 -3.89 -2.23 -2.41
C SER A 77 -3.25 -1.09 -3.21
N GLU A 78 -3.96 -0.57 -4.22
CA GLU A 78 -3.48 0.48 -5.11
C GLU A 78 -3.28 1.82 -4.40
N LEU A 79 -4.12 2.12 -3.43
CA LEU A 79 -4.06 3.34 -2.64
C LEU A 79 -3.34 3.18 -1.30
N ASN A 80 -2.90 1.96 -0.94
CA ASN A 80 -2.30 1.66 0.36
C ASN A 80 -3.13 2.21 1.52
N VAL A 81 -4.37 1.76 1.62
CA VAL A 81 -5.33 2.15 2.67
C VAL A 81 -5.80 0.93 3.46
N TRP A 82 -6.11 1.11 4.73
CA TRP A 82 -6.58 0.01 5.59
C TRP A 82 -8.08 -0.26 5.43
N SER A 83 -8.84 0.74 5.02
CA SER A 83 -10.26 0.56 4.74
C SER A 83 -10.73 1.44 3.59
N VAL A 84 -11.78 0.98 2.92
CA VAL A 84 -12.47 1.68 1.84
C VAL A 84 -13.96 1.64 2.13
N GLU A 85 -14.64 2.78 2.01
CA GLU A 85 -16.07 2.91 2.23
C GLU A 85 -16.76 3.58 1.03
N LEU A 86 -17.67 2.87 0.38
CA LEU A 86 -18.63 3.49 -0.52
C LEU A 86 -19.71 4.17 0.32
N ILE A 87 -19.86 5.47 0.18
CA ILE A 87 -20.90 6.22 0.89
C ILE A 87 -22.25 5.99 0.21
N PRO A 88 -23.21 5.41 0.93
CA PRO A 88 -24.53 5.16 0.37
C PRO A 88 -25.29 6.46 0.13
N ALA A 89 -26.22 6.44 -0.82
CA ALA A 89 -27.02 7.61 -1.20
C ALA A 89 -27.78 8.25 -0.01
N SER A 90 -28.09 7.48 1.04
CA SER A 90 -28.75 7.97 2.25
C SER A 90 -27.86 8.86 3.15
N ARG A 91 -26.52 8.76 2.98
CA ARG A 91 -25.53 9.53 3.75
C ARG A 91 -24.72 10.49 2.87
N GLU A 92 -25.08 10.59 1.62
CA GLU A 92 -24.33 11.39 0.62
C GLU A 92 -24.25 12.87 1.02
N ASN A 93 -25.33 13.45 1.57
CA ASN A 93 -25.40 14.83 2.00
C ASN A 93 -24.44 15.19 3.16
N GLU A 94 -23.99 14.20 3.93
CA GLU A 94 -22.95 14.38 4.96
C GLU A 94 -21.55 14.61 4.36
N TRP A 95 -21.33 14.13 3.15
CA TRP A 95 -20.03 14.09 2.50
C TRP A 95 -19.87 15.07 1.35
N VAL A 96 -20.94 15.30 0.61
CA VAL A 96 -20.90 16.15 -0.59
C VAL A 96 -22.09 17.09 -0.65
N LYS A 97 -21.86 18.25 -1.25
CA LYS A 97 -22.89 19.21 -1.64
C LYS A 97 -22.95 19.25 -3.15
N ILE A 98 -24.17 19.17 -3.70
CA ILE A 98 -24.40 19.37 -5.12
C ILE A 98 -24.41 20.87 -5.41
N SER A 99 -23.54 21.31 -6.32
CA SER A 99 -23.53 22.66 -6.84
C SER A 99 -24.15 22.66 -8.23
N LEU A 100 -25.14 23.50 -8.43
CA LEU A 100 -25.87 23.68 -9.68
C LEU A 100 -25.36 24.95 -10.39
N LEU A 101 -24.74 24.75 -11.54
CA LEU A 101 -24.16 25.83 -12.35
C LEU A 101 -25.03 26.04 -13.61
N PRO A 102 -25.83 27.10 -13.67
CA PRO A 102 -26.67 27.39 -14.84
C PRO A 102 -25.83 27.73 -16.07
N ASP A 103 -26.21 27.21 -17.23
CA ASP A 103 -25.65 27.60 -18.51
C ASP A 103 -26.21 29.02 -18.88
N LEU A 104 -25.36 30.01 -18.66
CA LEU A 104 -25.74 31.42 -18.89
C LEU A 104 -26.11 31.71 -20.35
N LYS A 105 -25.58 30.97 -21.32
CA LYS A 105 -25.87 31.16 -22.74
C LYS A 105 -27.27 30.64 -23.09
N LYS A 106 -27.65 29.50 -22.54
CA LYS A 106 -28.96 28.88 -22.79
C LYS A 106 -30.06 29.58 -21.99
N LEU A 107 -29.86 29.70 -20.69
CA LEU A 107 -30.84 30.28 -19.77
C LEU A 107 -30.95 31.80 -19.90
N GLY A 108 -29.88 32.50 -20.28
CA GLY A 108 -29.92 33.97 -20.43
C GLY A 108 -30.94 34.45 -21.44
N LYS A 109 -31.12 33.74 -22.55
CA LYS A 109 -32.15 34.05 -23.56
C LYS A 109 -33.55 33.76 -23.05
N LYS A 110 -33.74 32.71 -22.24
CA LYS A 110 -35.01 32.20 -21.70
C LYS A 110 -35.50 33.08 -20.54
N LEU A 111 -34.61 33.46 -19.64
CA LEU A 111 -34.92 34.08 -18.36
C LEU A 111 -34.75 35.62 -18.36
N GLY A 112 -33.93 36.19 -19.21
CA GLY A 112 -33.69 37.63 -19.30
C GLY A 112 -33.37 38.25 -17.95
N LYS A 113 -34.19 39.21 -17.49
CA LYS A 113 -34.02 39.89 -16.20
C LYS A 113 -34.16 38.99 -14.97
N ASN A 114 -34.79 37.84 -15.10
CA ASN A 114 -35.02 36.89 -14.00
C ASN A 114 -33.83 35.95 -13.77
N MET A 115 -32.81 35.98 -14.62
CA MET A 115 -31.63 35.13 -14.52
C MET A 115 -30.95 35.19 -13.15
N GLY A 116 -30.87 36.38 -12.53
CA GLY A 116 -30.28 36.56 -11.20
C GLY A 116 -31.04 35.84 -10.08
N LYS A 117 -32.39 35.86 -10.15
CA LYS A 117 -33.24 35.15 -9.17
C LYS A 117 -33.11 33.65 -9.30
N VAL A 118 -33.20 33.10 -10.52
CA VAL A 118 -33.07 31.69 -10.78
C VAL A 118 -31.66 31.18 -10.41
N LYS A 119 -30.61 31.92 -10.75
CA LYS A 119 -29.24 31.59 -10.34
C LYS A 119 -29.10 31.48 -8.82
N LYS A 120 -29.67 32.44 -8.07
CA LYS A 120 -29.64 32.45 -6.62
C LYS A 120 -30.41 31.22 -6.06
N ALA A 121 -31.60 30.96 -6.56
CA ALA A 121 -32.41 29.80 -6.15
C ALA A 121 -31.70 28.47 -6.43
N LEU A 122 -30.99 28.34 -7.56
CA LEU A 122 -30.19 27.14 -7.86
C LEU A 122 -29.01 26.99 -6.90
N VAL A 123 -28.33 28.05 -6.51
CA VAL A 123 -27.21 28.01 -5.54
C VAL A 123 -27.68 27.70 -4.13
N ASP A 124 -28.85 28.21 -3.74
CA ASP A 124 -29.43 28.03 -2.41
C ASP A 124 -30.25 26.72 -2.28
N MET A 125 -30.41 25.97 -3.39
CA MET A 125 -31.16 24.71 -3.41
C MET A 125 -30.54 23.68 -2.46
N SER A 126 -31.39 22.97 -1.71
CA SER A 126 -30.93 21.91 -0.83
C SER A 126 -30.32 20.73 -1.62
N HIS A 127 -29.49 19.93 -0.97
CA HIS A 127 -28.92 18.73 -1.60
C HIS A 127 -29.98 17.77 -2.13
N GLU A 128 -31.05 17.57 -1.36
CA GLU A 128 -32.15 16.67 -1.68
C GLU A 128 -32.99 17.19 -2.86
N ASP A 129 -33.34 18.50 -2.83
CA ASP A 129 -34.08 19.12 -3.94
C ASP A 129 -33.27 19.12 -5.25
N ALA A 130 -31.97 19.40 -5.15
CA ALA A 130 -31.06 19.34 -6.29
C ALA A 130 -30.98 17.93 -6.89
N LYS A 131 -30.90 16.90 -6.05
CA LYS A 131 -30.88 15.50 -6.47
C LYS A 131 -32.22 15.08 -7.10
N ALA A 132 -33.34 15.50 -6.52
CA ALA A 132 -34.68 15.26 -7.06
C ALA A 132 -34.84 15.93 -8.44
N ALA A 133 -34.42 17.17 -8.59
CA ALA A 133 -34.49 17.91 -9.85
C ALA A 133 -33.63 17.30 -10.96
N ILE A 134 -32.41 16.86 -10.62
CA ILE A 134 -31.52 16.15 -11.55
C ILE A 134 -32.14 14.82 -11.98
N SER A 135 -32.70 14.05 -11.05
CA SER A 135 -33.34 12.76 -11.33
C SER A 135 -34.60 12.89 -12.18
N ALA A 136 -35.37 13.96 -11.96
CA ALA A 136 -36.57 14.27 -12.75
C ALA A 136 -36.23 14.82 -14.16
N GLY A 137 -35.00 15.30 -14.36
CA GLY A 137 -34.54 15.93 -15.59
C GLY A 137 -35.04 17.34 -15.81
N THR A 138 -36.23 17.73 -15.27
CA THR A 138 -36.80 19.05 -15.33
C THR A 138 -37.40 19.41 -13.97
N ALA A 139 -37.30 20.71 -13.59
CA ALA A 139 -37.94 21.21 -12.39
C ALA A 139 -38.33 22.70 -12.57
N SER A 140 -39.36 23.12 -11.84
CA SER A 140 -39.77 24.56 -11.79
C SER A 140 -38.96 25.29 -10.73
N VAL A 141 -38.17 26.26 -11.15
CA VAL A 141 -37.35 27.13 -10.29
C VAL A 141 -37.81 28.56 -10.45
N GLU A 142 -38.31 29.21 -9.39
CA GLU A 142 -38.84 30.56 -9.42
C GLU A 142 -39.96 30.77 -10.50
N GLY A 143 -40.75 29.72 -10.76
CA GLY A 143 -41.82 29.73 -11.76
C GLY A 143 -41.36 29.52 -13.20
N PHE A 144 -40.10 29.19 -13.42
CA PHE A 144 -39.55 28.86 -14.72
C PHE A 144 -39.21 27.37 -14.77
N GLU A 145 -39.64 26.71 -15.85
CA GLU A 145 -39.27 25.32 -16.11
C GLU A 145 -37.79 25.25 -16.58
N ILE A 146 -36.94 24.55 -15.84
CA ILE A 146 -35.50 24.41 -16.10
C ILE A 146 -35.19 22.97 -16.43
N ASP A 147 -34.46 22.77 -17.52
CA ASP A 147 -33.94 21.45 -17.93
C ASP A 147 -32.59 21.20 -17.29
N PHE A 148 -32.56 20.32 -16.28
CA PHE A 148 -31.34 19.97 -15.55
C PHE A 148 -30.40 19.05 -16.32
N THR A 149 -30.84 18.51 -17.45
CA THR A 149 -30.00 17.67 -18.31
C THR A 149 -29.16 18.49 -19.28
N SER A 150 -29.65 19.63 -19.69
CA SER A 150 -29.01 20.45 -20.73
C SER A 150 -28.75 21.90 -20.38
N GLU A 151 -29.49 22.51 -19.45
CA GLU A 151 -29.40 23.93 -19.08
C GLU A 151 -28.63 24.18 -17.77
N VAL A 152 -28.38 23.10 -16.95
CA VAL A 152 -27.70 23.22 -15.68
C VAL A 152 -26.61 22.14 -15.60
N LEU A 153 -25.40 22.54 -15.26
CA LEU A 153 -24.33 21.63 -14.94
C LEU A 153 -24.35 21.34 -13.43
N SER A 154 -24.53 20.10 -13.06
CA SER A 154 -24.44 19.63 -11.67
C SER A 154 -23.05 19.09 -11.36
N LYS A 155 -22.47 19.50 -10.23
CA LYS A 155 -21.20 18.97 -9.73
C LYS A 155 -21.29 18.69 -8.25
N MET A 156 -20.79 17.54 -7.82
CA MET A 156 -20.55 17.27 -6.41
C MET A 156 -19.27 17.95 -5.96
N ASN A 157 -19.32 18.57 -4.79
CA ASN A 157 -18.17 19.11 -4.09
C ASN A 157 -18.09 18.48 -2.71
N PHE A 158 -16.90 18.15 -2.25
CA PHE A 158 -16.69 17.65 -0.91
C PHE A 158 -17.12 18.69 0.13
N ASN A 159 -17.83 18.26 1.19
CA ASN A 159 -18.45 19.16 2.18
C ASN A 159 -18.26 18.71 3.63
N LYS A 160 -17.55 17.60 3.87
CA LYS A 160 -17.34 17.12 5.26
C LYS A 160 -16.32 17.99 5.97
N GLU A 161 -16.65 18.40 7.21
CA GLU A 161 -15.77 19.20 8.05
C GLU A 161 -14.61 18.39 8.63
N GLY A 162 -13.48 19.04 8.85
CA GLY A 162 -12.28 18.47 9.49
C GLY A 162 -11.01 18.65 8.66
N ASP A 163 -9.97 19.20 9.28
CA ASP A 163 -8.68 19.49 8.62
C ASP A 163 -7.90 18.22 8.20
N HIS A 164 -8.30 17.06 8.71
CA HIS A 164 -7.72 15.77 8.37
C HIS A 164 -8.26 15.16 7.08
N TRP A 165 -9.30 15.76 6.50
CA TRP A 165 -9.83 15.33 5.22
C TRP A 165 -9.14 16.04 4.06
N GLU A 166 -8.84 15.29 3.02
CA GLU A 166 -8.49 15.81 1.71
C GLU A 166 -9.31 15.10 0.64
N SER A 167 -9.68 15.80 -0.42
CA SER A 167 -10.56 15.25 -1.43
C SER A 167 -10.15 15.59 -2.85
N ALA A 168 -10.61 14.75 -3.77
CA ALA A 168 -10.55 15.01 -5.19
C ALA A 168 -11.89 14.65 -5.83
N THR A 169 -12.25 15.40 -6.87
CA THR A 169 -13.49 15.22 -7.64
C THR A 169 -13.13 15.09 -9.10
N ASN A 170 -13.79 14.21 -9.84
CA ASN A 170 -13.59 14.06 -11.27
C ASN A 170 -14.13 15.29 -12.05
N ALA A 171 -13.76 15.42 -13.30
CA ALA A 171 -14.13 16.59 -14.14
C ALA A 171 -15.64 16.73 -14.31
N SER A 172 -16.37 15.61 -14.38
CA SER A 172 -17.84 15.61 -14.48
C SER A 172 -18.54 15.97 -13.17
N GLY A 173 -17.86 15.87 -12.03
CA GLY A 173 -18.46 16.10 -10.71
C GLY A 173 -19.37 14.96 -10.26
N THR A 174 -19.19 13.74 -10.79
CA THR A 174 -20.00 12.56 -10.48
C THR A 174 -19.32 11.60 -9.50
N VAL A 175 -18.01 11.70 -9.33
CA VAL A 175 -17.23 10.91 -8.38
C VAL A 175 -16.43 11.84 -7.48
N VAL A 176 -16.58 11.68 -6.18
CA VAL A 176 -15.81 12.36 -5.15
C VAL A 176 -15.12 11.33 -4.28
N VAL A 177 -13.83 11.49 -4.09
CA VAL A 177 -13.02 10.65 -3.23
C VAL A 177 -12.43 11.51 -2.12
N ALA A 178 -12.54 11.06 -0.88
CA ALA A 178 -11.98 11.70 0.29
C ALA A 178 -11.08 10.73 1.06
N ILE A 179 -9.91 11.21 1.47
CA ILE A 179 -8.94 10.47 2.27
C ILE A 179 -8.88 11.02 3.69
N ASP A 180 -8.78 10.11 4.66
CA ASP A 180 -8.55 10.47 6.06
C ASP A 180 -7.03 10.49 6.32
N THR A 181 -6.49 11.69 6.52
CA THR A 181 -5.06 11.91 6.78
C THR A 181 -4.73 12.01 8.27
N THR A 182 -5.60 11.53 9.14
CA THR A 182 -5.34 11.48 10.59
C THR A 182 -4.05 10.72 10.86
N GLU A 183 -3.15 11.34 11.61
CA GLU A 183 -1.91 10.69 12.03
C GLU A 183 -2.22 9.61 13.09
N ASP A 184 -1.61 8.44 12.91
CA ASP A 184 -1.77 7.27 13.77
C ASP A 184 -0.41 6.56 13.89
N GLU A 185 0.00 6.23 15.10
CA GLU A 185 1.29 5.56 15.34
C GLU A 185 1.40 4.20 14.63
N ALA A 186 0.30 3.46 14.55
CA ALA A 186 0.28 2.19 13.85
C ALA A 186 0.46 2.36 12.33
N LEU A 187 -0.17 3.41 11.74
CA LEU A 187 0.04 3.77 10.33
C LEU A 187 1.48 4.17 10.06
N LEU A 188 2.08 4.97 10.97
CA LEU A 188 3.47 5.37 10.85
C LEU A 188 4.41 4.17 10.94
N SER A 189 4.19 3.27 11.90
CA SER A 189 4.95 2.03 12.05
C SER A 189 4.86 1.14 10.79
N ALA A 190 3.67 0.94 10.25
CA ALA A 190 3.47 0.20 9.01
C ALA A 190 4.14 0.87 7.80
N GLY A 191 4.11 2.21 7.72
CA GLY A 191 4.81 2.98 6.71
C GLY A 191 6.33 2.83 6.80
N LYS A 192 6.90 2.83 8.01
CA LYS A 192 8.32 2.57 8.28
C LYS A 192 8.70 1.15 7.83
N ALA A 193 7.91 0.13 8.23
CA ALA A 193 8.13 -1.24 7.81
C ALA A 193 8.12 -1.41 6.29
N ARG A 194 7.16 -0.81 5.60
CA ARG A 194 7.08 -0.85 4.13
C ARG A 194 8.28 -0.16 3.46
N SER A 195 8.74 0.98 3.99
CA SER A 195 9.93 1.68 3.49
C SER A 195 11.19 0.81 3.66
N PHE A 196 11.31 0.16 4.80
CA PHE A 196 12.41 -0.75 5.15
C PHE A 196 12.47 -1.95 4.20
N VAL A 197 11.36 -2.66 4.02
CA VAL A 197 11.25 -3.79 3.08
C VAL A 197 11.57 -3.37 1.65
N SER A 198 11.01 -2.24 1.20
CA SER A 198 11.31 -1.67 -0.13
C SER A 198 12.80 -1.34 -0.31
N GLY A 199 13.47 -0.90 0.75
CA GLY A 199 14.91 -0.68 0.76
C GLY A 199 15.69 -1.96 0.46
N TYR A 200 15.39 -3.05 1.15
CA TYR A 200 16.03 -4.35 0.89
C TYR A 200 15.76 -4.89 -0.51
N GLN A 201 14.52 -4.76 -1.00
CA GLN A 201 14.19 -5.18 -2.37
C GLN A 201 15.01 -4.40 -3.42
N LYS A 202 15.16 -3.09 -3.23
CA LYS A 202 15.98 -2.25 -4.10
C LYS A 202 17.47 -2.61 -4.01
N LEU A 203 17.98 -2.79 -2.78
CA LEU A 203 19.36 -3.18 -2.55
C LEU A 203 19.67 -4.53 -3.19
N ARG A 204 18.76 -5.53 -3.03
CA ARG A 204 18.89 -6.83 -3.68
C ARG A 204 19.00 -6.70 -5.20
N LYS A 205 18.12 -5.91 -5.80
CA LYS A 205 18.11 -5.66 -7.25
C LYS A 205 19.40 -4.95 -7.71
N SER A 206 19.85 -3.91 -7.01
CA SER A 206 21.08 -3.16 -7.37
C SER A 206 22.35 -3.98 -7.18
N SER A 207 22.34 -4.97 -6.28
CA SER A 207 23.45 -5.93 -6.09
C SER A 207 23.43 -7.09 -7.08
N GLY A 208 22.51 -7.11 -8.05
CA GLY A 208 22.40 -8.17 -9.06
C GLY A 208 21.83 -9.49 -8.53
N LEU A 209 21.24 -9.50 -7.33
CA LEU A 209 20.70 -10.67 -6.69
C LEU A 209 19.26 -10.95 -7.12
N GLN A 210 18.94 -12.22 -7.33
CA GLN A 210 17.58 -12.68 -7.64
C GLN A 210 16.79 -13.01 -6.36
N MET A 211 15.46 -13.12 -6.50
CA MET A 211 14.57 -13.42 -5.36
C MET A 211 14.88 -14.75 -4.67
N GLY A 212 15.39 -15.73 -5.41
CA GLY A 212 15.73 -17.06 -4.89
C GLY A 212 17.14 -17.20 -4.28
N ASP A 213 18.00 -16.18 -4.43
CA ASP A 213 19.38 -16.27 -3.94
C ASP A 213 19.36 -16.26 -2.41
N PRO A 214 20.08 -17.22 -1.77
CA PRO A 214 20.20 -17.25 -0.33
C PRO A 214 21.04 -16.08 0.15
N VAL A 215 20.48 -15.30 1.06
CA VAL A 215 21.17 -14.14 1.67
C VAL A 215 20.74 -13.95 3.10
N GLU A 216 21.56 -13.29 3.88
CA GLU A 216 21.24 -12.78 5.20
C GLU A 216 21.11 -11.27 5.18
N THR A 217 20.12 -10.75 5.90
CA THR A 217 19.79 -9.31 5.93
C THR A 217 20.06 -8.74 7.31
N PHE A 218 20.77 -7.61 7.34
CA PHE A 218 21.16 -6.95 8.57
C PHE A 218 20.89 -5.45 8.52
N TYR A 219 20.66 -4.84 9.69
CA TYR A 219 20.62 -3.40 9.84
C TYR A 219 21.69 -2.95 10.85
N LEU A 220 22.19 -1.71 10.68
CA LEU A 220 23.30 -1.22 11.50
C LEU A 220 22.72 -0.12 12.40
N ASN A 221 22.34 0.76 12.50
CA ASN A 221 21.93 1.83 13.41
C ASN A 221 20.42 1.75 13.78
N CYS A 222 20.00 2.61 14.67
CA CYS A 222 18.61 2.77 15.09
C CYS A 222 17.98 1.51 15.71
N GLU A 223 18.73 0.75 16.53
CA GLU A 223 18.26 -0.53 17.09
C GLU A 223 16.92 -0.41 17.80
N ALA A 224 16.75 0.59 18.67
CA ALA A 224 15.47 0.77 19.41
C ALA A 224 14.28 1.04 18.47
N GLU A 225 14.47 1.83 17.42
CA GLU A 225 13.45 2.10 16.41
C GLU A 225 13.15 0.82 15.61
N MET A 226 14.18 0.09 15.23
CA MET A 226 14.03 -1.17 14.49
C MET A 226 13.37 -2.24 15.33
N ASP A 227 13.67 -2.36 16.61
CA ASP A 227 13.00 -3.29 17.52
C ASP A 227 11.49 -3.01 17.60
N SER A 228 11.11 -1.75 17.68
CA SER A 228 9.69 -1.34 17.64
C SER A 228 9.02 -1.73 16.32
N ILE A 229 9.65 -1.43 15.19
CA ILE A 229 9.12 -1.75 13.86
C ILE A 229 8.99 -3.26 13.65
N LEU A 230 10.04 -4.01 14.01
CA LEU A 230 10.09 -5.45 13.84
C LEU A 230 9.12 -6.18 14.78
N SER A 231 8.92 -5.70 16.02
CA SER A 231 7.94 -6.31 16.94
C SER A 231 6.51 -6.17 16.46
N THR A 232 6.17 -5.02 15.88
CA THR A 232 4.80 -4.72 15.44
C THR A 232 4.49 -5.33 14.07
N ASN A 233 5.48 -5.35 13.14
CA ASN A 233 5.26 -5.71 11.74
C ASN A 233 6.02 -6.98 11.31
N ALA A 234 6.40 -7.85 12.27
CA ALA A 234 7.23 -9.03 12.02
C ALA A 234 6.68 -9.93 10.90
N SER A 235 5.38 -10.24 10.96
CA SER A 235 4.72 -11.14 9.99
C SER A 235 4.84 -10.63 8.56
N ASP A 236 4.57 -9.36 8.34
CA ASP A 236 4.58 -8.76 6.99
C ASP A 236 6.00 -8.66 6.44
N ILE A 237 6.95 -8.29 7.29
CA ILE A 237 8.37 -8.22 6.93
C ILE A 237 8.90 -9.61 6.60
N GLU A 238 8.67 -10.61 7.46
CA GLU A 238 9.14 -11.98 7.26
C GLU A 238 8.49 -12.64 6.03
N SER A 239 7.20 -12.39 5.79
CA SER A 239 6.49 -12.90 4.61
C SER A 239 7.14 -12.43 3.30
N THR A 240 7.59 -11.17 3.28
CA THR A 240 8.17 -10.53 2.09
C THR A 240 9.66 -10.80 1.93
N LEU A 241 10.45 -10.69 2.99
CA LEU A 241 11.91 -10.88 2.96
C LEU A 241 12.34 -12.33 3.20
N LYS A 242 11.40 -13.23 3.58
CA LYS A 242 11.59 -14.65 3.94
C LYS A 242 12.35 -14.87 5.24
N ALA A 243 12.91 -13.83 5.84
CA ALA A 243 13.50 -13.82 7.17
C ALA A 243 13.39 -12.42 7.77
N LEU A 244 13.39 -12.34 9.10
CA LEU A 244 13.50 -11.04 9.78
C LEU A 244 14.95 -10.55 9.71
N PRO A 245 15.21 -9.30 9.29
CA PRO A 245 16.53 -8.70 9.38
C PRO A 245 17.01 -8.62 10.84
N LEU A 246 18.29 -8.80 11.04
CA LEU A 246 18.93 -8.79 12.37
C LEU A 246 19.85 -7.55 12.53
N PRO A 247 20.13 -7.13 13.76
CA PRO A 247 21.22 -6.20 14.01
C PRO A 247 22.55 -6.74 13.45
N VAL A 248 23.37 -5.88 12.90
CA VAL A 248 24.67 -6.26 12.33
C VAL A 248 25.60 -6.93 13.34
N SER A 249 25.39 -6.73 14.63
CA SER A 249 26.11 -7.39 15.73
C SER A 249 25.99 -8.91 15.69
N TYR A 250 24.93 -9.45 15.10
CA TYR A 250 24.73 -10.89 14.89
C TYR A 250 25.38 -11.42 13.61
N ALA A 251 25.89 -10.54 12.75
CA ALA A 251 26.49 -10.95 11.50
C ALA A 251 27.86 -11.61 11.73
N ASN A 252 28.13 -12.69 11.00
CA ASN A 252 29.49 -13.22 10.97
C ASN A 252 30.43 -12.18 10.31
N LYS A 253 31.51 -11.84 11.00
CA LYS A 253 32.49 -10.82 10.53
C LYS A 253 33.17 -11.24 9.22
N SER A 254 33.31 -12.54 8.96
CA SER A 254 33.90 -13.07 7.74
C SER A 254 32.90 -13.15 6.56
N ALA A 255 31.60 -12.93 6.80
CA ALA A 255 30.59 -12.97 5.74
C ALA A 255 30.79 -11.81 4.76
N ALA A 256 30.89 -12.13 3.47
CA ALA A 256 31.01 -11.12 2.42
C ALA A 256 29.78 -10.22 2.36
N ILE A 257 30.00 -8.91 2.35
CA ILE A 257 28.96 -7.91 2.14
C ILE A 257 28.64 -7.89 0.63
N LEU A 258 27.43 -8.28 0.27
CA LEU A 258 26.94 -8.28 -1.11
C LEU A 258 26.35 -6.93 -1.51
N GLY A 259 25.87 -6.15 -0.53
CA GLY A 259 25.37 -4.82 -0.75
C GLY A 259 25.10 -4.10 0.57
N GLU A 260 25.18 -2.77 0.50
CA GLU A 260 24.88 -1.86 1.60
C GLU A 260 24.19 -0.60 1.05
N SER A 261 23.22 -0.05 1.77
CA SER A 261 22.53 1.17 1.39
C SER A 261 21.89 1.83 2.60
N GLU A 262 21.74 3.14 2.52
CA GLU A 262 20.90 3.90 3.45
C GLU A 262 19.45 3.94 2.96
N VAL A 263 18.53 3.81 3.90
CA VAL A 263 17.08 3.84 3.65
C VAL A 263 16.46 4.88 4.58
N VAL A 264 15.78 5.85 3.98
CA VAL A 264 14.96 6.80 4.74
C VAL A 264 13.60 6.17 4.96
N LEU A 265 13.26 5.91 6.22
CA LEU A 265 11.96 5.38 6.65
C LEU A 265 10.89 6.48 6.62
N ALA A 266 9.62 6.09 6.62
CA ALA A 266 8.53 7.03 6.85
C ALA A 266 8.76 7.78 8.18
N GLY A 267 8.55 9.10 8.19
CA GLY A 267 8.88 9.95 9.34
C GLY A 267 10.33 10.43 9.41
N GLY A 268 11.17 10.14 8.38
CA GLY A 268 12.48 10.76 8.19
C GLY A 268 13.65 10.08 8.90
N VAL A 269 13.44 8.97 9.61
CA VAL A 269 14.53 8.20 10.24
C VAL A 269 15.33 7.47 9.16
N THR A 270 16.67 7.58 9.20
CA THR A 270 17.55 6.87 8.26
C THR A 270 18.17 5.65 8.92
N VAL A 271 18.05 4.50 8.28
CA VAL A 271 18.66 3.23 8.68
C VAL A 271 19.61 2.73 7.60
N THR A 272 20.78 2.23 7.99
CA THR A 272 21.70 1.55 7.07
C THR A 272 21.36 0.06 7.05
N ILE A 273 21.18 -0.50 5.86
CA ILE A 273 20.86 -1.91 5.63
C ILE A 273 21.98 -2.60 4.88
N GLN A 274 22.22 -3.87 5.21
CA GLN A 274 23.22 -4.72 4.56
C GLN A 274 22.58 -6.04 4.10
N ILE A 275 23.06 -6.54 2.97
CA ILE A 275 22.84 -7.92 2.51
C ILE A 275 24.21 -8.59 2.50
N ARG A 276 24.31 -9.75 3.17
CA ARG A 276 25.54 -10.54 3.24
C ARG A 276 25.33 -11.93 2.67
N ALA A 277 26.43 -12.52 2.24
CA ALA A 277 26.46 -13.95 1.88
C ALA A 277 26.14 -14.79 3.13
N PRO A 278 25.32 -15.84 3.01
CA PRO A 278 25.01 -16.69 4.13
C PRO A 278 26.27 -17.45 4.56
N THR A 279 26.50 -17.48 5.87
CA THR A 279 27.66 -18.17 6.47
C THR A 279 27.23 -18.93 7.71
N VAL A 280 28.05 -19.90 8.08
CA VAL A 280 27.87 -20.62 9.34
C VAL A 280 28.03 -19.65 10.51
N SER A 281 27.07 -19.64 11.40
CA SER A 281 27.14 -18.90 12.66
C SER A 281 27.52 -19.85 13.79
N LEU A 282 28.47 -19.47 14.62
CA LEU A 282 28.92 -20.24 15.76
C LEU A 282 28.36 -19.67 17.06
N SER A 283 28.28 -20.52 18.11
CA SER A 283 28.09 -20.06 19.48
C SER A 283 29.32 -19.25 19.92
N ASP A 284 29.15 -18.39 20.93
CA ASP A 284 30.20 -17.43 21.32
C ASP A 284 31.37 -18.06 22.11
N ASP A 285 31.30 -19.36 22.42
CA ASP A 285 32.21 -20.07 23.30
C ASP A 285 33.39 -20.79 22.59
N HIS A 286 33.54 -20.60 21.26
CA HIS A 286 34.58 -21.28 20.49
C HIS A 286 35.80 -20.36 20.23
N ASN A 287 36.98 -21.05 20.20
CA ASN A 287 38.21 -20.33 19.89
C ASN A 287 38.31 -19.95 18.40
N GLU A 288 39.23 -19.02 18.10
CA GLU A 288 39.39 -18.45 16.75
C GLU A 288 39.70 -19.53 15.68
N PHE A 289 40.44 -20.58 16.01
CA PHE A 289 40.79 -21.66 15.08
C PHE A 289 39.58 -22.50 14.67
N VAL A 290 38.69 -22.80 15.63
CA VAL A 290 37.41 -23.47 15.33
C VAL A 290 36.56 -22.58 14.43
N ASN A 291 36.52 -21.28 14.68
CA ASN A 291 35.81 -20.31 13.83
C ASN A 291 36.35 -20.30 12.41
N GLN A 292 37.69 -20.28 12.22
CA GLN A 292 38.32 -20.33 10.90
C GLN A 292 38.02 -21.66 10.19
N PHE A 293 38.12 -22.77 10.88
CA PHE A 293 37.81 -24.08 10.31
C PHE A 293 36.37 -24.14 9.80
N MET A 294 35.40 -23.73 10.62
CA MET A 294 33.99 -23.81 10.28
C MET A 294 33.61 -22.84 9.14
N THR A 295 34.25 -21.68 9.10
CA THR A 295 34.00 -20.70 7.99
C THR A 295 34.66 -21.10 6.68
N SER A 296 35.65 -22.01 6.72
CA SER A 296 36.27 -22.60 5.50
C SER A 296 35.39 -23.67 4.84
N MET A 297 34.46 -24.27 5.60
CA MET A 297 33.54 -25.28 5.07
C MET A 297 32.41 -24.65 4.25
N SER A 298 31.95 -25.34 3.20
CA SER A 298 30.80 -24.87 2.46
C SER A 298 29.52 -24.99 3.28
N LEU A 299 28.64 -23.97 3.19
CA LEU A 299 27.36 -23.96 3.88
C LEU A 299 26.51 -25.20 3.57
N SER A 300 26.58 -25.70 2.32
CA SER A 300 25.86 -26.89 1.88
C SER A 300 26.36 -28.19 2.55
N GLU A 301 27.62 -28.26 2.95
CA GLU A 301 28.17 -29.40 3.68
C GLU A 301 27.82 -29.31 5.17
N VAL A 302 27.95 -28.14 5.76
CA VAL A 302 27.66 -27.89 7.17
C VAL A 302 26.16 -28.06 7.47
N SER A 303 25.28 -27.57 6.59
CA SER A 303 23.84 -27.66 6.82
C SER A 303 23.28 -29.08 6.85
N LYS A 304 23.98 -30.06 6.22
CA LYS A 304 23.58 -31.46 6.13
C LYS A 304 24.08 -32.32 7.27
N LYS A 305 24.99 -31.82 8.11
CA LYS A 305 25.62 -32.58 9.19
C LYS A 305 25.02 -32.14 10.53
N ASP A 306 24.63 -33.09 11.34
CA ASP A 306 24.18 -32.85 12.71
C ASP A 306 25.37 -32.71 13.68
N LYS A 307 26.51 -33.29 13.32
CA LYS A 307 27.77 -33.22 14.08
C LYS A 307 28.97 -33.05 13.13
N ILE A 308 29.89 -32.20 13.52
CA ILE A 308 31.15 -31.98 12.81
C ILE A 308 32.30 -32.22 13.81
N THR A 309 33.26 -33.06 13.42
CA THR A 309 34.46 -33.32 14.23
C THR A 309 35.66 -32.72 13.51
N CYS A 310 36.46 -31.96 14.22
CA CYS A 310 37.73 -31.41 13.71
C CYS A 310 38.83 -31.62 14.77
N GLU A 311 40.07 -31.68 14.31
CA GLU A 311 41.25 -31.70 15.14
C GLU A 311 42.10 -30.48 14.85
N ILE A 312 42.36 -29.69 15.88
CA ILE A 312 43.09 -28.43 15.80
C ILE A 312 44.12 -28.42 16.89
N ASP A 313 45.39 -28.25 16.53
CA ASP A 313 46.54 -28.28 17.47
C ASP A 313 46.57 -29.48 18.38
N GLY A 314 46.20 -30.65 17.86
CA GLY A 314 46.17 -31.92 18.61
C GLY A 314 44.97 -32.10 19.54
N ASN A 315 44.07 -31.11 19.58
CA ASN A 315 42.81 -31.18 20.32
C ASN A 315 41.65 -31.57 19.38
N LYS A 316 40.84 -32.51 19.80
CA LYS A 316 39.66 -32.95 19.07
C LYS A 316 38.43 -32.21 19.54
N TYR A 317 37.73 -31.53 18.60
CA TYR A 317 36.49 -30.82 18.84
C TYR A 317 35.34 -31.57 18.17
N GLU A 318 34.25 -31.71 18.91
CA GLU A 318 32.98 -32.24 18.37
C GLU A 318 31.95 -31.11 18.47
N LEU A 319 31.48 -30.63 17.32
CA LEU A 319 30.55 -29.54 17.22
C LEU A 319 29.16 -30.06 16.83
N VAL A 320 28.12 -29.65 17.54
CA VAL A 320 26.75 -30.12 17.38
C VAL A 320 25.90 -29.00 16.78
N LYS A 321 25.16 -29.35 15.74
CA LYS A 321 24.22 -28.39 15.09
C LYS A 321 23.12 -27.99 16.07
N GLY A 322 22.79 -26.68 16.09
CA GLY A 322 21.79 -26.12 16.99
C GLY A 322 22.29 -25.80 18.39
N ILE A 323 23.55 -26.21 18.72
CA ILE A 323 24.22 -25.88 19.99
C ILE A 323 25.49 -25.10 19.71
N ASP A 324 26.41 -25.66 18.96
CA ASP A 324 27.74 -25.11 18.69
C ASP A 324 27.76 -24.33 17.37
N TYR A 325 26.98 -24.77 16.38
CA TYR A 325 26.90 -24.09 15.10
C TYR A 325 25.48 -24.09 14.50
N PHE A 326 25.23 -23.13 13.65
CA PHE A 326 23.94 -22.82 13.00
C PHE A 326 24.18 -22.55 11.53
N SER A 327 23.22 -22.91 10.67
CA SER A 327 23.30 -22.65 9.22
C SER A 327 23.12 -21.18 8.83
N SER A 328 22.70 -20.33 9.78
CA SER A 328 22.52 -18.89 9.58
C SER A 328 22.47 -18.15 10.92
N ALA A 329 22.72 -16.83 10.89
CA ALA A 329 22.53 -15.97 12.06
C ALA A 329 21.08 -16.00 12.55
N SER A 330 20.11 -16.08 11.63
CA SER A 330 18.68 -16.16 11.97
C SER A 330 18.34 -17.45 12.73
N GLU A 331 18.93 -18.58 12.34
CA GLU A 331 18.76 -19.86 13.05
C GLU A 331 19.35 -19.78 14.47
N LYS A 332 20.56 -19.20 14.62
CA LYS A 332 21.21 -18.96 15.91
C LYS A 332 20.29 -18.17 16.84
N VAL A 333 19.79 -17.02 16.40
CA VAL A 333 18.94 -16.16 17.22
C VAL A 333 17.62 -16.84 17.59
N LYS A 334 16.98 -17.54 16.64
CA LYS A 334 15.71 -18.27 16.91
C LYS A 334 15.92 -19.37 17.94
N THR A 335 17.04 -20.08 17.89
CA THR A 335 17.35 -21.18 18.82
C THR A 335 17.69 -20.63 20.21
N GLN A 336 18.50 -19.59 20.30
CA GLN A 336 18.85 -18.95 21.57
C GLN A 336 17.63 -18.35 22.27
N LYS A 337 16.71 -17.72 21.53
CA LYS A 337 15.45 -17.23 22.09
C LYS A 337 14.57 -18.36 22.63
N LYS A 338 14.49 -19.50 21.95
CA LYS A 338 13.73 -20.66 22.45
C LYS A 338 14.29 -21.20 23.77
N ILE A 339 15.60 -21.24 23.91
CA ILE A 339 16.27 -21.72 25.14
C ILE A 339 16.04 -20.75 26.30
N ALA A 340 16.02 -19.44 26.03
CA ALA A 340 15.76 -18.42 27.05
C ALA A 340 14.31 -18.38 27.56
N TRP A 341 13.37 -19.06 26.87
CA TRP A 341 11.94 -19.14 27.24
C TRP A 341 11.54 -20.54 27.76
N ALA A 342 12.46 -21.51 27.78
CA ALA A 342 12.30 -22.85 28.36
C ALA A 342 12.88 -22.93 29.78
#